data_01714b7c0843a749915414c44e1cf13d
#
_entry.id   01714b7c0843a749915414c44e1cf13d
#
_cell.length_a   1.000
_cell.length_b   1.000
_cell.length_c   1.000
_cell.angle_alpha   90.00
_cell.angle_beta   90.00
_cell.angle_gamma   90.00
#
_symmetry.space_group_name_H-M   'P 1'
#
loop_
_entity.id
_entity.type
_entity.pdbx_description
1 polymer ?
#
loop_
_entity_poly.entity_id
_entity_poly.type
_entity_poly.pdbx_seq_one_letter_code
_entity_poly.pdbx_strand_id
1 'polypeptide(L)'
;LSAGDELFADGAVTHLRIEVPAPEMEILRGYAFRREAPQEDRQSVRCTVREGVQTWTNVSLHLKGSAGSFRPVDDTPSFTLNFSKNASQQRFHGLPKISLNNSAQDPTRVSEKLCRELYTRGGIPVPRAGYAAAELNGRRLGLYVLLEGWDRQFIQRHFADARGPLYEGRFLSDIDQPPIVAYGGTNQNSLTIEQLLAAARETNPTKRRANLEAVLDLDRFSRLLALDVLSWNGDGYAFHANNYRILCDRSQNRFVFLAHGLDQTFFLTDAPVLAAGDGLVAWAVLSLPEGRQRVLERVREFRGSFFQPDQLKRRALEIAAAIDRAVAREAGVTNAGANPTPGPAVLDWVQRITERLASIDQQLAGITNLVSIRVGQSFALTGLTHRAMSGAPVFQQSTNLLSLRMATNASGAWISGQWLEHGRYRLQGRVRRVASDPATSQVACGFRIRAPRKRSLGVDWGWDGRRRVAEDERFNLVYQPLPSAAGTNWTELGCELDLRQPVADVDILCEASGPGEVWFDLPTLKLTRLTDPGRE
;
A
#
# COMPACT_ATOMS: atom_id res chain seq x y z
N LEU A 1 -1.57 -33.65 4.48
CA LEU A 1 -0.54 -32.62 4.52
C LEU A 1 -0.16 -32.26 3.08
N SER A 2 -0.05 -30.97 2.78
CA SER A 2 0.44 -30.51 1.49
C SER A 2 1.99 -30.66 1.41
N ALA A 3 2.54 -30.74 0.19
CA ALA A 3 3.99 -30.80 0.00
C ALA A 3 4.68 -29.64 0.73
N GLY A 4 5.71 -29.92 1.50
CA GLY A 4 6.52 -28.95 2.23
C GLY A 4 5.85 -28.29 3.44
N ASP A 5 4.72 -28.78 3.93
CA ASP A 5 4.05 -28.20 5.11
C ASP A 5 4.99 -28.08 6.31
N GLU A 6 5.90 -29.04 6.50
CA GLU A 6 6.90 -29.04 7.55
C GLU A 6 7.87 -27.86 7.51
N LEU A 7 8.17 -27.33 6.30
CA LEU A 7 9.05 -26.17 6.12
C LEU A 7 8.42 -24.86 6.62
N PHE A 8 7.10 -24.81 6.61
CA PHE A 8 6.33 -23.60 6.94
C PHE A 8 5.70 -23.66 8.34
N ALA A 9 5.91 -24.76 9.07
CA ALA A 9 5.47 -24.91 10.45
C ALA A 9 6.14 -23.89 11.38
N ASP A 10 5.47 -23.56 12.48
CA ASP A 10 6.00 -22.61 13.44
C ASP A 10 7.28 -23.12 14.10
N GLY A 11 8.30 -22.27 14.11
CA GLY A 11 9.61 -22.57 14.65
C GLY A 11 10.46 -23.54 13.81
N ALA A 12 9.96 -23.99 12.65
CA ALA A 12 10.76 -24.74 11.70
C ALA A 12 11.80 -23.82 11.06
N VAL A 13 13.05 -24.28 11.04
CA VAL A 13 14.15 -23.64 10.31
C VAL A 13 14.93 -24.72 9.61
N THR A 14 14.98 -24.61 8.30
CA THR A 14 15.74 -25.53 7.46
C THR A 14 17.17 -25.01 7.25
N HIS A 15 18.14 -25.91 7.10
CA HIS A 15 19.56 -25.57 6.98
C HIS A 15 20.05 -25.89 5.56
N LEU A 16 20.26 -24.85 4.78
CA LEU A 16 20.63 -24.98 3.38
C LEU A 16 22.08 -24.61 3.14
N ARG A 17 22.88 -25.57 2.66
CA ARG A 17 24.20 -25.31 2.11
C ARG A 17 24.10 -25.29 0.59
N ILE A 18 24.48 -24.16 0.01
CA ILE A 18 24.41 -23.90 -1.42
C ILE A 18 25.84 -23.85 -1.95
N GLU A 19 26.16 -24.75 -2.86
CA GLU A 19 27.48 -24.84 -3.49
C GLU A 19 27.33 -24.43 -4.96
N VAL A 20 27.91 -23.30 -5.32
CA VAL A 20 27.94 -22.76 -6.69
C VAL A 20 29.35 -22.87 -7.23
N PRO A 21 29.57 -23.53 -8.37
CA PRO A 21 30.88 -23.62 -9.00
C PRO A 21 31.48 -22.24 -9.32
N ALA A 22 32.81 -22.14 -9.36
CA ALA A 22 33.50 -20.87 -9.57
C ALA A 22 33.08 -20.12 -10.86
N PRO A 23 32.94 -20.78 -12.03
CA PRO A 23 32.46 -20.09 -13.24
C PRO A 23 31.05 -19.48 -13.08
N GLU A 24 30.14 -20.18 -12.42
CA GLU A 24 28.79 -19.75 -12.16
C GLU A 24 28.73 -18.60 -11.11
N MET A 25 29.67 -18.59 -10.15
CA MET A 25 29.80 -17.48 -9.21
C MET A 25 30.18 -16.18 -9.93
N GLU A 26 31.03 -16.22 -10.95
CA GLU A 26 31.37 -15.05 -11.76
C GLU A 26 30.15 -14.49 -12.50
N ILE A 27 29.28 -15.37 -13.01
CA ILE A 27 28.01 -14.96 -13.63
C ILE A 27 27.14 -14.21 -12.60
N LEU A 28 27.02 -14.73 -11.38
CA LEU A 28 26.24 -14.07 -10.32
C LEU A 28 26.86 -12.72 -9.88
N ARG A 29 28.19 -12.62 -9.84
CA ARG A 29 28.90 -11.37 -9.55
C ARG A 29 28.69 -10.32 -10.63
N GLY A 30 28.56 -10.72 -11.87
CA GLY A 30 28.29 -9.86 -13.01
C GLY A 30 26.88 -9.25 -12.98
N TYR A 31 25.96 -9.76 -12.15
CA TYR A 31 24.60 -9.25 -12.07
C TYR A 31 24.49 -8.10 -11.08
N ALA A 32 23.91 -6.99 -11.55
CA ALA A 32 23.49 -5.86 -10.69
C ALA A 32 22.05 -5.48 -11.04
N PHE A 33 21.26 -5.11 -10.04
CA PHE A 33 19.94 -4.56 -10.30
C PHE A 33 20.06 -3.21 -11.02
N ARG A 34 19.39 -3.08 -12.14
CA ARG A 34 19.26 -1.82 -12.89
C ARG A 34 17.77 -1.50 -13.03
N ARG A 35 17.39 -0.29 -12.70
CA ARG A 35 15.98 0.13 -12.70
C ARG A 35 15.34 0.05 -14.09
N GLU A 36 16.15 0.32 -15.11
CA GLU A 36 15.75 0.34 -16.52
C GLU A 36 15.90 -1.02 -17.21
N ALA A 37 16.54 -1.98 -16.53
CA ALA A 37 16.78 -3.29 -17.12
C ALA A 37 15.58 -4.23 -16.91
N PRO A 38 15.17 -4.98 -17.95
CA PRO A 38 14.16 -6.01 -17.79
C PRO A 38 14.55 -7.03 -16.73
N GLN A 39 13.58 -7.55 -15.98
CA GLN A 39 13.84 -8.61 -14.99
C GLN A 39 14.26 -9.92 -15.63
N GLU A 40 13.99 -10.10 -16.91
CA GLU A 40 14.38 -11.24 -17.74
C GLU A 40 15.90 -11.40 -17.88
N ASP A 41 16.69 -10.34 -17.69
CA ASP A 41 18.16 -10.36 -17.79
C ASP A 41 18.84 -11.11 -16.63
N ARG A 42 18.07 -11.57 -15.64
CA ARG A 42 18.60 -12.36 -14.53
C ARG A 42 19.05 -13.74 -15.00
N GLN A 43 20.36 -13.91 -15.11
CA GLN A 43 20.91 -15.20 -15.48
C GLN A 43 20.73 -16.22 -14.37
N SER A 44 20.38 -17.45 -14.77
CA SER A 44 20.32 -18.60 -13.87
C SER A 44 21.58 -19.42 -14.00
N VAL A 45 22.14 -19.82 -12.87
CA VAL A 45 23.30 -20.72 -12.78
C VAL A 45 22.90 -22.05 -12.19
N ARG A 46 23.81 -23.05 -12.27
CA ARG A 46 23.62 -24.36 -11.64
C ARG A 46 24.34 -24.39 -10.31
N CYS A 47 23.70 -25.02 -9.33
CA CYS A 47 24.28 -25.23 -8.02
C CYS A 47 23.91 -26.61 -7.46
N THR A 48 24.60 -26.98 -6.39
CA THR A 48 24.23 -28.10 -5.52
C THR A 48 23.66 -27.53 -4.22
N VAL A 49 22.53 -28.08 -3.75
CA VAL A 49 21.92 -27.73 -2.47
C VAL A 49 21.97 -28.95 -1.57
N ARG A 50 22.36 -28.74 -0.32
CA ARG A 50 22.40 -29.79 0.71
C ARG A 50 21.59 -29.40 1.93
N GLU A 51 20.88 -30.36 2.49
CA GLU A 51 20.21 -30.29 3.78
C GLU A 51 20.48 -31.58 4.56
N GLY A 52 21.22 -31.50 5.66
CA GLY A 52 21.66 -32.67 6.38
C GLY A 52 22.45 -33.64 5.47
N VAL A 53 21.90 -34.83 5.31
CA VAL A 53 22.47 -35.88 4.42
C VAL A 53 21.91 -35.85 3.00
N GLN A 54 20.85 -35.10 2.77
CA GLN A 54 20.21 -35.01 1.45
C GLN A 54 20.96 -34.04 0.55
N THR A 55 21.00 -34.38 -0.74
CA THR A 55 21.71 -33.58 -1.75
C THR A 55 20.88 -33.48 -3.04
N TRP A 56 20.72 -32.26 -3.53
CA TRP A 56 20.11 -31.96 -4.81
C TRP A 56 21.16 -31.31 -5.71
N THR A 57 21.45 -31.97 -6.82
CA THR A 57 22.38 -31.45 -7.85
C THR A 57 21.64 -30.80 -9.01
N ASN A 58 22.35 -30.02 -9.82
CA ASN A 58 21.77 -29.34 -10.99
C ASN A 58 20.57 -28.41 -10.64
N VAL A 59 20.49 -27.90 -9.41
CA VAL A 59 19.46 -26.92 -9.01
C VAL A 59 19.74 -25.62 -9.76
N SER A 60 18.70 -25.03 -10.36
CA SER A 60 18.82 -23.71 -10.98
C SER A 60 18.69 -22.62 -9.91
N LEU A 61 19.68 -21.75 -9.82
CA LEU A 61 19.73 -20.62 -8.91
C LEU A 61 19.79 -19.30 -9.71
N HIS A 62 19.02 -18.30 -9.31
CA HIS A 62 19.22 -16.93 -9.74
C HIS A 62 19.02 -15.95 -8.58
N LEU A 63 19.66 -14.78 -8.68
CA LEU A 63 19.52 -13.71 -7.69
C LEU A 63 18.14 -13.07 -7.77
N LYS A 64 17.63 -12.62 -6.63
CA LYS A 64 16.38 -11.85 -6.49
C LYS A 64 16.65 -10.46 -5.94
N GLY A 65 15.58 -9.70 -5.82
CA GLY A 65 15.56 -8.37 -5.27
C GLY A 65 15.53 -7.29 -6.36
N SER A 66 15.08 -6.13 -5.96
CA SER A 66 15.01 -4.91 -6.76
C SER A 66 15.52 -3.74 -5.93
N ALA A 67 15.14 -2.51 -6.22
CA ALA A 67 15.52 -1.35 -5.42
C ALA A 67 15.25 -1.59 -3.92
N GLY A 68 16.24 -1.34 -3.08
CA GLY A 68 16.18 -1.53 -1.63
C GLY A 68 16.42 -2.95 -1.12
N SER A 69 15.99 -4.00 -1.85
CA SER A 69 16.13 -5.39 -1.42
C SER A 69 17.26 -6.17 -2.10
N PHE A 70 17.74 -5.72 -3.26
CA PHE A 70 18.87 -6.36 -3.94
C PHE A 70 20.17 -6.22 -3.13
N ARG A 71 20.89 -7.31 -3.02
CA ARG A 71 22.26 -7.36 -2.50
C ARG A 71 23.12 -8.21 -3.44
N PRO A 72 24.36 -7.81 -3.72
CA PRO A 72 25.31 -8.61 -4.51
C PRO A 72 25.52 -10.00 -3.91
N VAL A 73 25.96 -10.95 -4.74
CA VAL A 73 26.16 -12.34 -4.31
C VAL A 73 27.20 -12.48 -3.19
N ASP A 74 28.18 -11.59 -3.11
CA ASP A 74 29.21 -11.57 -2.08
C ASP A 74 28.78 -10.88 -0.77
N ASP A 75 27.56 -10.31 -0.72
CA ASP A 75 26.90 -9.79 0.49
C ASP A 75 25.85 -10.78 1.00
N THR A 76 24.65 -10.37 1.28
CA THR A 76 23.48 -11.16 1.73
C THR A 76 22.39 -11.23 0.66
N PRO A 77 22.66 -11.91 -0.48
CA PRO A 77 21.77 -11.94 -1.63
C PRO A 77 20.49 -12.72 -1.37
N SER A 78 19.40 -12.33 -2.02
CA SER A 78 18.19 -13.16 -2.10
C SER A 78 18.26 -14.08 -3.31
N PHE A 79 17.68 -15.29 -3.17
CA PHE A 79 17.76 -16.33 -4.20
C PHE A 79 16.39 -16.89 -4.58
N THR A 80 16.28 -17.38 -5.81
CA THR A 80 15.30 -18.40 -6.19
C THR A 80 16.03 -19.69 -6.51
N LEU A 81 15.62 -20.78 -5.89
CA LEU A 81 16.11 -22.14 -6.13
C LEU A 81 15.01 -22.94 -6.83
N ASN A 82 15.26 -23.34 -8.08
CA ASN A 82 14.33 -24.17 -8.84
C ASN A 82 14.93 -25.57 -9.03
N PHE A 83 14.40 -26.51 -8.28
CA PHE A 83 14.86 -27.89 -8.25
C PHE A 83 14.45 -28.68 -9.50
N SER A 84 13.32 -28.32 -10.09
CA SER A 84 12.75 -29.04 -11.23
C SER A 84 13.17 -28.51 -12.61
N LYS A 85 13.83 -27.34 -12.69
CA LYS A 85 14.14 -26.70 -13.98
C LYS A 85 15.07 -27.55 -14.85
N ASN A 86 16.13 -28.11 -14.26
CA ASN A 86 17.13 -28.90 -14.95
C ASN A 86 16.98 -30.41 -14.68
N ALA A 87 16.13 -30.82 -13.74
CA ALA A 87 15.83 -32.20 -13.37
C ALA A 87 14.32 -32.31 -13.03
N SER A 88 13.51 -32.60 -14.03
CA SER A 88 12.04 -32.43 -14.01
C SER A 88 11.33 -33.11 -12.84
N GLN A 89 11.87 -34.19 -12.29
CA GLN A 89 11.30 -34.92 -11.16
C GLN A 89 11.86 -34.48 -9.79
N GLN A 90 12.91 -33.66 -9.78
CA GLN A 90 13.55 -33.27 -8.53
C GLN A 90 12.70 -32.30 -7.75
N ARG A 91 12.55 -32.53 -6.44
CA ARG A 91 11.76 -31.73 -5.51
C ARG A 91 12.51 -31.53 -4.20
N PHE A 92 12.31 -30.39 -3.59
CA PHE A 92 12.74 -30.08 -2.23
C PHE A 92 11.52 -30.18 -1.31
N HIS A 93 11.48 -31.17 -0.45
CA HIS A 93 10.27 -31.46 0.38
C HIS A 93 8.97 -31.51 -0.44
N GLY A 94 9.04 -32.07 -1.63
CA GLY A 94 7.90 -32.10 -2.56
C GLY A 94 7.68 -30.82 -3.36
N LEU A 95 8.41 -29.74 -3.10
CA LEU A 95 8.29 -28.45 -3.81
C LEU A 95 9.25 -28.37 -5.00
N PRO A 96 8.80 -27.92 -6.18
CA PRO A 96 9.67 -27.73 -7.34
C PRO A 96 10.56 -26.49 -7.21
N LYS A 97 10.14 -25.49 -6.44
CA LYS A 97 10.80 -24.19 -6.34
C LYS A 97 10.57 -23.53 -4.99
N ILE A 98 11.62 -22.92 -4.44
CA ILE A 98 11.57 -22.07 -3.26
C ILE A 98 12.32 -20.76 -3.50
N SER A 99 12.06 -19.76 -2.67
CA SER A 99 12.84 -18.53 -2.64
C SER A 99 13.35 -18.25 -1.24
N LEU A 100 14.57 -17.73 -1.15
CA LEU A 100 15.18 -17.22 0.07
C LEU A 100 15.23 -15.70 0.01
N ASN A 101 14.45 -15.04 0.86
CA ASN A 101 14.40 -13.58 0.94
C ASN A 101 15.29 -13.10 2.10
N ASN A 102 16.23 -12.21 1.82
CA ASN A 102 17.20 -11.68 2.78
C ASN A 102 16.59 -10.73 3.82
N SER A 103 15.33 -10.32 3.65
CA SER A 103 14.62 -9.38 4.52
C SER A 103 15.34 -8.03 4.71
N ALA A 104 16.04 -7.56 3.66
CA ALA A 104 16.79 -6.30 3.74
C ALA A 104 15.88 -5.09 4.07
N GLN A 105 14.58 -5.21 3.81
CA GLN A 105 13.56 -4.18 4.05
C GLN A 105 12.65 -4.47 5.25
N ASP A 106 12.75 -5.67 5.84
CA ASP A 106 12.06 -6.06 7.06
C ASP A 106 13.05 -6.62 8.09
N PRO A 107 13.64 -5.77 8.94
CA PRO A 107 14.58 -6.22 9.96
C PRO A 107 13.94 -7.15 11.00
N THR A 108 12.60 -7.19 11.09
CA THR A 108 11.88 -8.08 12.00
C THR A 108 11.80 -9.52 11.48
N ARG A 109 11.78 -9.71 10.18
CA ARG A 109 11.47 -10.96 9.46
C ARG A 109 10.07 -11.53 9.79
N VAL A 110 9.22 -10.75 10.47
CA VAL A 110 7.87 -11.16 10.91
C VAL A 110 6.83 -10.89 9.84
N SER A 111 7.00 -9.77 9.10
CA SER A 111 5.99 -9.21 8.20
C SER A 111 5.52 -10.21 7.15
N GLU A 112 6.46 -10.83 6.41
CA GLU A 112 6.13 -11.80 5.35
C GLU A 112 5.29 -12.97 5.88
N LYS A 113 5.66 -13.56 7.03
CA LYS A 113 4.92 -14.72 7.56
C LYS A 113 3.54 -14.31 8.06
N LEU A 114 3.45 -13.28 8.90
CA LEU A 114 2.16 -12.84 9.45
C LEU A 114 1.20 -12.36 8.35
N CYS A 115 1.68 -11.53 7.43
CA CYS A 115 0.81 -11.00 6.39
C CYS A 115 0.33 -12.10 5.43
N ARG A 116 1.16 -13.11 5.11
CA ARG A 116 0.70 -14.26 4.31
C ARG A 116 -0.38 -15.07 5.01
N GLU A 117 -0.29 -15.26 6.32
CA GLU A 117 -1.36 -15.88 7.11
C GLU A 117 -2.66 -15.05 7.03
N LEU A 118 -2.56 -13.72 7.13
CA LEU A 118 -3.71 -12.82 7.05
C LEU A 118 -4.34 -12.80 5.65
N TYR A 119 -3.53 -12.76 4.58
CA TYR A 119 -4.04 -12.78 3.20
C TYR A 119 -4.73 -14.11 2.87
N THR A 120 -4.13 -15.22 3.29
CA THR A 120 -4.75 -16.55 3.15
C THR A 120 -6.09 -16.60 3.88
N ARG A 121 -6.14 -16.10 5.12
CA ARG A 121 -7.37 -16.03 5.93
C ARG A 121 -8.43 -15.11 5.30
N GLY A 122 -8.01 -14.05 4.63
CA GLY A 122 -8.88 -13.15 3.87
C GLY A 122 -9.32 -13.69 2.50
N GLY A 123 -8.90 -14.92 2.14
CA GLY A 123 -9.30 -15.59 0.89
C GLY A 123 -8.45 -15.21 -0.33
N ILE A 124 -7.27 -14.62 -0.09
CA ILE A 124 -6.29 -14.34 -1.15
C ILE A 124 -5.18 -15.38 -1.09
N PRO A 125 -5.06 -16.25 -2.10
CA PRO A 125 -3.97 -17.20 -2.19
C PRO A 125 -2.61 -16.49 -2.27
N VAL A 126 -1.70 -16.85 -1.38
CA VAL A 126 -0.31 -16.39 -1.36
C VAL A 126 0.60 -17.58 -1.03
N PRO A 127 1.85 -17.59 -1.53
CA PRO A 127 2.84 -18.59 -1.13
C PRO A 127 3.05 -18.63 0.38
N ARG A 128 3.27 -19.81 0.94
CA ARG A 128 3.59 -19.97 2.36
C ARG A 128 4.96 -19.39 2.69
N ALA A 129 5.15 -18.93 3.93
CA ALA A 129 6.42 -18.42 4.45
C ALA A 129 6.89 -19.22 5.67
N GLY A 130 8.18 -19.53 5.69
CA GLY A 130 8.90 -20.16 6.79
C GLY A 130 10.30 -19.55 6.90
N TYR A 131 11.24 -20.29 7.47
CA TYR A 131 12.60 -19.79 7.68
C TYR A 131 13.65 -20.82 7.26
N ALA A 132 14.79 -20.30 6.77
CA ALA A 132 15.96 -21.11 6.47
C ALA A 132 17.25 -20.41 6.91
N ALA A 133 18.15 -21.15 7.52
CA ALA A 133 19.53 -20.74 7.67
C ALA A 133 20.29 -21.12 6.40
N ALA A 134 20.97 -20.16 5.78
CA ALA A 134 21.62 -20.36 4.49
C ALA A 134 23.14 -20.20 4.59
N GLU A 135 23.84 -21.04 3.84
CA GLU A 135 25.30 -20.97 3.63
C GLU A 135 25.55 -21.02 2.12
N LEU A 136 26.44 -20.17 1.63
CA LEU A 136 26.87 -20.12 0.22
C LEU A 136 28.38 -20.35 0.13
N ASN A 137 28.81 -21.45 -0.49
CA ASN A 137 30.22 -21.79 -0.66
C ASN A 137 31.03 -21.69 0.65
N GLY A 138 30.50 -22.22 1.76
CA GLY A 138 31.13 -22.17 3.09
C GLY A 138 30.91 -20.85 3.85
N ARG A 139 30.39 -19.81 3.22
CA ARG A 139 30.08 -18.54 3.86
C ARG A 139 28.67 -18.57 4.47
N ARG A 140 28.58 -18.40 5.79
CA ARG A 140 27.29 -18.31 6.50
C ARG A 140 26.61 -16.99 6.13
N LEU A 141 25.37 -17.06 5.65
CA LEU A 141 24.57 -15.91 5.28
C LEU A 141 23.57 -15.51 6.38
N GLY A 142 23.31 -16.42 7.32
CA GLY A 142 22.36 -16.21 8.42
C GLY A 142 20.93 -16.66 8.06
N LEU A 143 19.94 -16.09 8.75
CA LEU A 143 18.55 -16.48 8.64
C LEU A 143 17.83 -15.71 7.52
N TYR A 144 17.12 -16.45 6.68
CA TYR A 144 16.30 -15.98 5.57
C TYR A 144 14.83 -16.29 5.80
N VAL A 145 13.96 -15.48 5.22
CA VAL A 145 12.56 -15.89 5.02
C VAL A 145 12.51 -16.84 3.83
N LEU A 146 12.06 -18.06 4.08
CA LEU A 146 11.83 -19.10 3.09
C LEU A 146 10.43 -18.94 2.53
N LEU A 147 10.31 -18.75 1.21
CA LEU A 147 9.02 -18.62 0.54
C LEU A 147 8.79 -19.79 -0.40
N GLU A 148 7.57 -20.30 -0.40
CA GLU A 148 7.08 -21.21 -1.43
C GLU A 148 7.16 -20.57 -2.82
N GLY A 149 7.47 -21.37 -3.84
CA GLY A 149 7.55 -20.88 -5.22
C GLY A 149 6.19 -20.64 -5.86
N TRP A 150 6.12 -19.64 -6.73
CA TRP A 150 5.01 -19.48 -7.67
C TRP A 150 5.16 -20.51 -8.80
N ASP A 151 4.41 -21.59 -8.74
CA ASP A 151 4.49 -22.69 -9.68
C ASP A 151 3.12 -23.37 -9.88
N ARG A 152 3.13 -24.44 -10.69
CA ARG A 152 1.91 -25.18 -11.00
C ARG A 152 1.26 -25.78 -9.74
N GLN A 153 2.06 -26.29 -8.79
CA GLN A 153 1.51 -26.91 -7.58
C GLN A 153 0.78 -25.87 -6.72
N PHE A 154 1.36 -24.66 -6.57
CA PHE A 154 0.70 -23.55 -5.91
C PHE A 154 -0.64 -23.24 -6.57
N ILE A 155 -0.67 -23.06 -7.91
CA ILE A 155 -1.90 -22.74 -8.63
C ILE A 155 -2.95 -23.86 -8.48
N GLN A 156 -2.54 -25.13 -8.65
CA GLN A 156 -3.45 -26.28 -8.52
C GLN A 156 -4.06 -26.42 -7.11
N ARG A 157 -3.38 -25.97 -6.07
CA ARG A 157 -3.89 -26.02 -4.69
C ARG A 157 -5.02 -25.00 -4.46
N HIS A 158 -5.05 -23.93 -5.21
CA HIS A 158 -5.96 -22.81 -4.96
C HIS A 158 -6.99 -22.58 -6.08
N PHE A 159 -6.78 -23.12 -7.26
CA PHE A 159 -7.62 -22.89 -8.44
C PHE A 159 -7.97 -24.20 -9.15
N ALA A 160 -9.22 -24.30 -9.59
CA ALA A 160 -9.72 -25.51 -10.24
C ALA A 160 -9.06 -25.77 -11.61
N ASP A 161 -8.72 -24.71 -12.35
CA ASP A 161 -7.98 -24.82 -13.61
C ASP A 161 -6.65 -24.07 -13.56
N ALA A 162 -5.56 -24.82 -13.38
CA ALA A 162 -4.20 -24.30 -13.31
C ALA A 162 -3.52 -24.04 -14.68
N ARG A 163 -4.27 -24.08 -15.78
CA ARG A 163 -3.72 -23.96 -17.15
C ARG A 163 -3.66 -22.53 -17.65
N GLY A 164 -4.34 -21.60 -16.98
CA GLY A 164 -4.29 -20.20 -17.34
C GLY A 164 -2.92 -19.57 -17.11
N PRO A 165 -2.56 -18.51 -17.86
CA PRO A 165 -1.31 -17.80 -17.66
C PRO A 165 -1.28 -17.10 -16.31
N LEU A 166 -0.16 -17.20 -15.61
CA LEU A 166 0.21 -16.39 -14.46
C LEU A 166 1.18 -15.31 -14.94
N TYR A 167 0.76 -14.07 -14.81
CA TYR A 167 1.58 -12.91 -15.15
C TYR A 167 2.28 -12.37 -13.90
N GLU A 168 3.49 -11.87 -14.07
CA GLU A 168 4.24 -11.10 -13.06
C GLU A 168 4.30 -9.63 -13.50
N GLY A 169 3.89 -8.72 -12.64
CA GLY A 169 4.05 -7.29 -12.87
C GLY A 169 5.52 -6.90 -12.94
N ARG A 170 5.85 -5.94 -13.81
CA ARG A 170 7.19 -5.35 -13.85
C ARG A 170 7.39 -4.42 -12.66
N PHE A 171 8.64 -4.13 -12.34
CA PHE A 171 9.00 -3.24 -11.23
C PHE A 171 8.38 -1.85 -11.42
N LEU A 172 7.54 -1.43 -10.46
CA LEU A 172 6.83 -0.13 -10.45
C LEU A 172 6.12 0.17 -11.78
N SER A 173 5.49 -0.85 -12.36
CA SER A 173 4.78 -0.72 -13.63
C SER A 173 3.41 -1.38 -13.56
N ASP A 174 2.40 -0.72 -14.08
CA ASP A 174 1.04 -1.24 -14.14
C ASP A 174 0.83 -2.13 -15.38
N ILE A 175 -0.37 -2.64 -15.54
CA ILE A 175 -0.80 -3.53 -16.63
C ILE A 175 -0.75 -2.89 -18.03
N ASP A 176 -0.59 -1.58 -18.13
CA ASP A 176 -0.35 -0.87 -19.39
C ASP A 176 1.07 -1.10 -19.95
N GLN A 177 2.00 -1.53 -19.11
CA GLN A 177 3.26 -2.12 -19.51
C GLN A 177 3.10 -3.64 -19.55
N PRO A 178 3.42 -4.32 -20.68
CA PRO A 178 3.19 -5.75 -20.81
C PRO A 178 3.84 -6.54 -19.64
N PRO A 179 3.07 -7.24 -18.81
CA PRO A 179 3.62 -8.04 -17.73
C PRO A 179 4.34 -9.27 -18.27
N ILE A 180 5.19 -9.87 -17.43
CA ILE A 180 5.97 -11.06 -17.78
C ILE A 180 5.09 -12.29 -17.59
N VAL A 181 5.05 -13.20 -18.57
CA VAL A 181 4.41 -14.51 -18.39
C VAL A 181 5.33 -15.38 -17.53
N ALA A 182 4.98 -15.52 -16.25
CA ALA A 182 5.77 -16.30 -15.29
C ALA A 182 5.48 -17.80 -15.36
N TYR A 183 4.27 -18.18 -15.78
CA TYR A 183 3.82 -19.57 -15.89
C TYR A 183 2.63 -19.69 -16.85
N GLY A 184 2.48 -20.86 -17.47
CA GLY A 184 1.35 -21.17 -18.36
C GLY A 184 1.50 -20.58 -19.76
N GLY A 185 0.55 -20.90 -20.64
CA GLY A 185 0.51 -20.41 -22.02
C GLY A 185 -0.72 -19.57 -22.30
N THR A 186 -0.57 -18.56 -23.15
CA THR A 186 -1.70 -17.83 -23.73
C THR A 186 -2.37 -18.72 -24.78
N ASN A 187 -3.68 -18.88 -24.66
CA ASN A 187 -4.51 -19.55 -25.65
C ASN A 187 -5.39 -18.52 -26.36
N GLN A 188 -5.74 -18.77 -27.62
CA GLN A 188 -6.62 -17.88 -28.41
C GLN A 188 -7.97 -17.57 -27.77
N ASN A 189 -8.44 -18.38 -26.82
CA ASN A 189 -9.71 -18.22 -26.09
C ASN A 189 -9.53 -17.72 -24.63
N SER A 190 -8.35 -17.27 -24.23
CA SER A 190 -8.12 -16.72 -22.89
C SER A 190 -8.34 -15.21 -22.89
N LEU A 191 -8.80 -14.67 -21.75
CA LEU A 191 -8.79 -13.23 -21.51
C LEU A 191 -7.37 -12.68 -21.69
N THR A 192 -7.27 -11.48 -22.25
CA THR A 192 -5.98 -10.79 -22.46
C THR A 192 -5.85 -9.61 -21.50
N ILE A 193 -4.61 -9.24 -21.21
CA ILE A 193 -4.33 -8.05 -20.37
C ILE A 193 -4.89 -6.77 -21.01
N GLU A 194 -4.92 -6.69 -22.35
CA GLU A 194 -5.52 -5.57 -23.07
C GLU A 194 -7.02 -5.43 -22.80
N GLN A 195 -7.75 -6.54 -22.63
CA GLN A 195 -9.18 -6.50 -22.26
C GLN A 195 -9.35 -5.97 -20.83
N LEU A 196 -8.49 -6.37 -19.89
CA LEU A 196 -8.49 -5.84 -18.53
C LEU A 196 -8.15 -4.34 -18.52
N LEU A 197 -7.14 -3.94 -19.30
CA LEU A 197 -6.73 -2.55 -19.46
C LEU A 197 -7.87 -1.70 -20.05
N ALA A 198 -8.52 -2.17 -21.11
CA ALA A 198 -9.68 -1.51 -21.73
C ALA A 198 -10.85 -1.37 -20.75
N ALA A 199 -11.13 -2.40 -19.96
CA ALA A 199 -12.17 -2.35 -18.93
C ALA A 199 -11.87 -1.31 -17.84
N ALA A 200 -10.62 -1.22 -17.40
CA ALA A 200 -10.19 -0.26 -16.39
C ALA A 200 -10.16 1.19 -16.92
N ARG A 201 -9.84 1.40 -18.19
CA ARG A 201 -9.81 2.72 -18.85
C ARG A 201 -11.16 3.21 -19.38
N GLU A 202 -12.21 2.40 -19.32
CA GLU A 202 -13.56 2.83 -19.74
C GLU A 202 -14.00 4.07 -18.93
N THR A 203 -14.32 5.16 -19.62
CA THR A 203 -14.66 6.45 -18.98
C THR A 203 -16.10 6.49 -18.47
N ASN A 204 -17.04 5.78 -19.13
CA ASN A 204 -18.42 5.72 -18.68
C ASN A 204 -18.53 4.79 -17.45
N PRO A 205 -18.96 5.27 -16.27
CA PRO A 205 -18.96 4.47 -15.04
C PRO A 205 -19.81 3.19 -15.16
N THR A 206 -20.97 3.27 -15.80
CA THR A 206 -21.86 2.10 -15.98
C THR A 206 -21.22 1.04 -16.86
N LYS A 207 -20.61 1.45 -17.99
CA LYS A 207 -19.89 0.53 -18.89
C LYS A 207 -18.63 -0.02 -18.19
N ARG A 208 -17.88 0.83 -17.49
CA ARG A 208 -16.69 0.41 -16.75
C ARG A 208 -17.03 -0.69 -15.73
N ARG A 209 -18.09 -0.49 -14.96
CA ARG A 209 -18.59 -1.52 -14.04
C ARG A 209 -18.86 -2.85 -14.76
N ALA A 210 -19.67 -2.83 -15.82
CA ALA A 210 -20.03 -4.03 -16.56
C ALA A 210 -18.78 -4.71 -17.18
N ASN A 211 -17.87 -3.94 -17.74
CA ASN A 211 -16.64 -4.45 -18.33
C ASN A 211 -15.70 -5.07 -17.28
N LEU A 212 -15.54 -4.43 -16.10
CA LEU A 212 -14.76 -5.00 -15.00
C LEU A 212 -15.41 -6.29 -14.46
N GLU A 213 -16.73 -6.32 -14.29
CA GLU A 213 -17.47 -7.53 -13.89
C GLU A 213 -17.30 -8.68 -14.89
N ALA A 214 -17.07 -8.36 -16.17
CA ALA A 214 -16.87 -9.35 -17.22
C ALA A 214 -15.48 -9.99 -17.21
N VAL A 215 -14.44 -9.29 -16.75
CA VAL A 215 -13.04 -9.75 -16.89
C VAL A 215 -12.30 -9.95 -15.56
N LEU A 216 -12.78 -9.40 -14.44
CA LEU A 216 -12.11 -9.41 -13.14
C LEU A 216 -12.93 -10.15 -12.08
N ASP A 217 -12.30 -10.97 -11.25
CA ASP A 217 -12.89 -11.45 -10.00
C ASP A 217 -12.96 -10.30 -8.99
N LEU A 218 -14.06 -9.53 -9.07
CA LEU A 218 -14.24 -8.32 -8.24
C LEU A 218 -14.34 -8.63 -6.75
N ASP A 219 -14.83 -9.80 -6.35
CA ASP A 219 -14.87 -10.16 -4.93
C ASP A 219 -13.47 -10.36 -4.38
N ARG A 220 -12.66 -11.20 -5.04
CA ARG A 220 -11.27 -11.40 -4.64
C ARG A 220 -10.46 -10.11 -4.74
N PHE A 221 -10.67 -9.31 -5.77
CA PHE A 221 -9.98 -8.03 -5.90
C PHE A 221 -10.33 -7.06 -4.76
N SER A 222 -11.61 -6.99 -4.36
CA SER A 222 -12.06 -6.19 -3.22
C SER A 222 -11.47 -6.69 -1.89
N ARG A 223 -11.31 -8.01 -1.72
CA ARG A 223 -10.62 -8.63 -0.58
C ARG A 223 -9.15 -8.25 -0.56
N LEU A 224 -8.46 -8.31 -1.71
CA LEU A 224 -7.08 -7.90 -1.84
C LEU A 224 -6.89 -6.42 -1.43
N LEU A 225 -7.71 -5.51 -1.98
CA LEU A 225 -7.66 -4.11 -1.62
C LEU A 225 -7.92 -3.87 -0.12
N ALA A 226 -8.86 -4.60 0.48
CA ALA A 226 -9.13 -4.50 1.91
C ALA A 226 -7.94 -4.97 2.76
N LEU A 227 -7.26 -6.05 2.36
CA LEU A 227 -6.06 -6.54 3.03
C LEU A 227 -4.88 -5.58 2.87
N ASP A 228 -4.66 -5.06 1.65
CA ASP A 228 -3.62 -4.05 1.38
C ASP A 228 -3.84 -2.79 2.23
N VAL A 229 -5.09 -2.35 2.38
CA VAL A 229 -5.46 -1.21 3.22
C VAL A 229 -5.26 -1.51 4.70
N LEU A 230 -5.76 -2.64 5.20
CA LEU A 230 -5.67 -3.00 6.63
C LEU A 230 -4.23 -3.18 7.09
N SER A 231 -3.42 -3.85 6.30
CA SER A 231 -2.00 -4.05 6.58
C SER A 231 -1.12 -2.88 6.11
N TRP A 232 -1.68 -1.90 5.41
CA TRP A 232 -0.93 -0.92 4.65
C TRP A 232 0.23 -1.58 3.87
N ASN A 233 -0.12 -2.40 2.88
CA ASN A 233 0.85 -2.94 1.94
C ASN A 233 1.22 -1.87 0.90
N GLY A 234 1.97 -0.85 1.36
CA GLY A 234 2.25 0.34 0.56
C GLY A 234 3.00 0.06 -0.74
N ASP A 235 3.82 -0.97 -0.77
CA ASP A 235 4.57 -1.42 -1.96
C ASP A 235 3.79 -2.42 -2.83
N GLY A 236 2.50 -2.58 -2.56
CA GLY A 236 1.60 -3.46 -3.31
C GLY A 236 1.02 -2.82 -4.57
N TYR A 237 0.18 -3.60 -5.26
CA TYR A 237 -0.45 -3.19 -6.51
C TYR A 237 -1.24 -1.89 -6.40
N ALA A 238 -2.09 -1.79 -5.38
CA ALA A 238 -3.02 -0.67 -5.25
C ALA A 238 -2.32 0.69 -5.18
N PHE A 239 -1.15 0.76 -4.53
CA PHE A 239 -0.50 2.02 -4.18
C PHE A 239 0.70 2.36 -5.08
N HIS A 240 1.46 1.36 -5.53
CA HIS A 240 2.68 1.58 -6.34
C HIS A 240 2.73 0.74 -7.62
N ALA A 241 1.64 0.08 -8.02
CA ALA A 241 1.60 -0.83 -9.16
C ALA A 241 2.78 -1.82 -9.14
N ASN A 242 3.09 -2.36 -7.95
CA ASN A 242 4.26 -3.19 -7.71
C ASN A 242 3.85 -4.47 -6.95
N ASN A 243 4.76 -5.43 -6.83
CA ASN A 243 4.58 -6.65 -6.03
C ASN A 243 3.24 -7.36 -6.24
N TYR A 244 2.84 -7.57 -7.49
CA TYR A 244 1.60 -8.26 -7.83
C TYR A 244 1.81 -9.35 -8.88
N ARG A 245 0.89 -10.29 -8.88
CA ARG A 245 0.69 -11.26 -9.95
C ARG A 245 -0.75 -11.28 -10.40
N ILE A 246 -0.98 -11.67 -11.64
CA ILE A 246 -2.31 -11.79 -12.21
C ILE A 246 -2.45 -13.19 -12.79
N LEU A 247 -3.41 -13.95 -12.27
CA LEU A 247 -3.79 -15.25 -12.85
C LEU A 247 -5.02 -15.07 -13.72
N CYS A 248 -4.98 -15.59 -14.94
CA CYS A 248 -6.21 -15.81 -15.71
C CYS A 248 -6.83 -17.14 -15.26
N ASP A 249 -7.78 -17.07 -14.33
CA ASP A 249 -8.54 -18.25 -13.90
C ASP A 249 -9.51 -18.68 -14.99
N ARG A 250 -9.15 -19.75 -15.69
CA ARG A 250 -9.93 -20.27 -16.82
C ARG A 250 -11.24 -20.93 -16.40
N SER A 251 -11.35 -21.37 -15.14
CA SER A 251 -12.58 -21.98 -14.63
C SER A 251 -13.72 -20.98 -14.53
N GLN A 252 -13.40 -19.72 -14.25
CA GLN A 252 -14.34 -18.63 -14.14
C GLN A 252 -14.26 -17.61 -15.29
N ASN A 253 -13.25 -17.74 -16.15
CA ASN A 253 -12.90 -16.77 -17.18
C ASN A 253 -12.77 -15.35 -16.60
N ARG A 254 -11.92 -15.20 -15.56
CA ARG A 254 -11.68 -13.96 -14.83
C ARG A 254 -10.21 -13.81 -14.49
N PHE A 255 -9.73 -12.58 -14.44
CA PHE A 255 -8.45 -12.25 -13.85
C PHE A 255 -8.54 -12.20 -12.33
N VAL A 256 -7.54 -12.77 -11.68
CA VAL A 256 -7.37 -12.77 -10.22
C VAL A 256 -6.04 -12.12 -9.89
N PHE A 257 -6.08 -11.03 -9.14
CA PHE A 257 -4.87 -10.40 -8.61
C PHE A 257 -4.41 -11.09 -7.32
N LEU A 258 -3.10 -11.28 -7.20
CA LEU A 258 -2.45 -11.96 -6.09
C LEU A 258 -1.30 -11.10 -5.57
N ALA A 259 -1.17 -10.98 -4.24
CA ALA A 259 -0.06 -10.25 -3.62
C ALA A 259 1.24 -11.05 -3.70
N HIS A 260 2.36 -10.36 -3.92
CA HIS A 260 3.68 -10.99 -4.01
C HIS A 260 4.58 -10.66 -2.83
N GLY A 261 5.10 -9.45 -2.68
CA GLY A 261 5.92 -9.00 -1.55
C GLY A 261 5.06 -8.46 -0.41
N LEU A 262 5.27 -8.95 0.81
CA LEU A 262 4.54 -8.55 2.02
C LEU A 262 5.49 -8.20 3.17
N ASP A 263 6.71 -7.80 2.84
CA ASP A 263 7.76 -7.41 3.80
C ASP A 263 7.67 -5.92 4.22
N GLN A 264 6.98 -5.07 3.44
CA GLN A 264 6.83 -3.65 3.72
C GLN A 264 5.39 -3.30 4.11
N THR A 265 4.92 -3.83 5.24
CA THR A 265 3.55 -3.61 5.71
C THR A 265 3.52 -2.80 7.01
N PHE A 266 2.37 -2.22 7.33
CA PHE A 266 2.13 -1.38 8.52
C PHE A 266 3.05 -0.15 8.62
N PHE A 267 3.55 0.36 7.49
CA PHE A 267 4.52 1.46 7.49
C PHE A 267 3.85 2.83 7.73
N LEU A 268 2.73 3.10 7.04
CA LEU A 268 1.94 4.31 7.24
C LEU A 268 0.67 3.97 8.04
N THR A 269 0.68 4.33 9.30
CA THR A 269 -0.39 3.95 10.23
C THR A 269 -1.68 4.74 10.01
N ASP A 270 -1.58 5.95 9.47
CA ASP A 270 -2.71 6.86 9.24
C ASP A 270 -3.15 6.98 7.76
N ALA A 271 -2.62 6.11 6.90
CA ALA A 271 -2.95 6.12 5.46
C ALA A 271 -4.46 5.93 5.19
N PRO A 272 -5.01 6.53 4.09
CA PRO A 272 -6.43 6.49 3.78
C PRO A 272 -6.97 5.09 3.53
N VAL A 273 -8.20 4.83 4.02
CA VAL A 273 -8.87 3.53 3.85
C VAL A 273 -9.44 3.33 2.43
N LEU A 274 -9.63 4.38 1.67
CA LEU A 274 -10.09 4.35 0.27
C LEU A 274 -9.06 4.99 -0.67
N ALA A 275 -7.77 4.82 -0.39
CA ALA A 275 -6.73 5.28 -1.30
C ALA A 275 -6.51 4.29 -2.45
N ALA A 276 -6.30 4.83 -3.64
CA ALA A 276 -5.62 4.16 -4.74
C ALA A 276 -4.45 5.05 -5.17
N GLY A 277 -3.29 4.45 -5.32
CA GLY A 277 -2.10 5.12 -5.83
C GLY A 277 -1.99 4.92 -7.35
N ASP A 278 -0.93 4.24 -7.76
CA ASP A 278 -0.59 4.04 -9.16
C ASP A 278 -1.38 2.89 -9.83
N GLY A 279 -2.01 1.99 -9.06
CA GLY A 279 -2.75 0.84 -9.59
C GLY A 279 -4.02 1.24 -10.36
N LEU A 280 -3.99 1.13 -11.69
CA LEU A 280 -5.08 1.52 -12.59
C LEU A 280 -6.39 0.77 -12.30
N VAL A 281 -6.31 -0.56 -12.11
CA VAL A 281 -7.51 -1.37 -11.81
C VAL A 281 -8.05 -1.05 -10.41
N ALA A 282 -7.18 -0.78 -9.43
CA ALA A 282 -7.60 -0.35 -8.11
C ALA A 282 -8.33 1.00 -8.17
N TRP A 283 -7.76 1.96 -8.92
CA TRP A 283 -8.42 3.23 -9.18
C TRP A 283 -9.77 3.05 -9.88
N ALA A 284 -9.83 2.21 -10.93
CA ALA A 284 -11.05 1.98 -11.70
C ALA A 284 -12.17 1.40 -10.84
N VAL A 285 -11.84 0.46 -9.94
CA VAL A 285 -12.82 -0.12 -8.99
C VAL A 285 -13.23 0.90 -7.94
N LEU A 286 -12.28 1.60 -7.30
CA LEU A 286 -12.58 2.54 -6.22
C LEU A 286 -13.23 3.84 -6.71
N SER A 287 -13.14 4.18 -7.99
CA SER A 287 -13.88 5.30 -8.57
C SER A 287 -15.39 5.00 -8.72
N LEU A 288 -15.80 3.74 -8.64
CA LEU A 288 -17.21 3.33 -8.66
C LEU A 288 -17.78 3.28 -7.23
N PRO A 289 -18.99 3.82 -6.98
CA PRO A 289 -19.63 3.75 -5.65
C PRO A 289 -19.74 2.31 -5.12
N GLU A 290 -20.15 1.37 -5.97
CA GLU A 290 -20.30 -0.04 -5.61
C GLU A 290 -18.95 -0.72 -5.33
N GLY A 291 -17.89 -0.31 -6.04
CA GLY A 291 -16.53 -0.79 -5.79
C GLY A 291 -16.04 -0.36 -4.41
N ARG A 292 -16.23 0.91 -4.05
CA ARG A 292 -15.92 1.44 -2.71
C ARG A 292 -16.71 0.72 -1.62
N GLN A 293 -18.02 0.55 -1.85
CA GLN A 293 -18.87 -0.15 -0.89
C GLN A 293 -18.37 -1.58 -0.63
N ARG A 294 -18.07 -2.35 -1.69
CA ARG A 294 -17.51 -3.72 -1.56
C ARG A 294 -16.21 -3.72 -0.75
N VAL A 295 -15.28 -2.81 -1.05
CA VAL A 295 -14.00 -2.73 -0.31
C VAL A 295 -14.24 -2.40 1.16
N LEU A 296 -15.09 -1.40 1.47
CA LEU A 296 -15.42 -1.03 2.85
C LEU A 296 -16.13 -2.16 3.62
N GLU A 297 -17.00 -2.91 2.96
CA GLU A 297 -17.62 -4.10 3.55
C GLU A 297 -16.57 -5.14 3.92
N ARG A 298 -15.59 -5.42 3.04
CA ARG A 298 -14.48 -6.35 3.33
C ARG A 298 -13.55 -5.82 4.42
N VAL A 299 -13.25 -4.52 4.43
CA VAL A 299 -12.47 -3.90 5.52
C VAL A 299 -13.18 -4.10 6.86
N ARG A 300 -14.49 -3.82 6.95
CA ARG A 300 -15.27 -4.03 8.19
C ARG A 300 -15.33 -5.51 8.59
N GLU A 301 -15.57 -6.41 7.62
CA GLU A 301 -15.59 -7.86 7.85
C GLU A 301 -14.27 -8.34 8.45
N PHE A 302 -13.14 -8.00 7.83
CA PHE A 302 -11.82 -8.46 8.28
C PHE A 302 -11.41 -7.79 9.59
N ARG A 303 -11.68 -6.48 9.73
CA ARG A 303 -11.45 -5.75 10.98
C ARG A 303 -12.25 -6.33 12.14
N GLY A 304 -13.51 -6.72 11.92
CA GLY A 304 -14.38 -7.33 12.93
C GLY A 304 -14.02 -8.77 13.28
N SER A 305 -13.32 -9.50 12.38
CA SER A 305 -13.06 -10.94 12.54
C SER A 305 -11.62 -11.27 12.95
N PHE A 306 -10.61 -10.93 12.17
CA PHE A 306 -9.25 -11.39 12.40
C PHE A 306 -8.17 -10.28 12.39
N PHE A 307 -8.48 -9.06 11.98
CA PHE A 307 -7.61 -7.92 12.19
C PHE A 307 -7.82 -7.30 13.58
N GLN A 308 -7.66 -8.13 14.62
CA GLN A 308 -7.80 -7.71 16.02
C GLN A 308 -6.42 -7.37 16.60
N PRO A 309 -6.22 -6.16 17.18
CA PRO A 309 -4.90 -5.70 17.62
C PRO A 309 -4.17 -6.70 18.52
N ASP A 310 -4.85 -7.21 19.54
CA ASP A 310 -4.22 -8.12 20.50
C ASP A 310 -3.90 -9.49 19.91
N GLN A 311 -4.71 -9.98 18.96
CA GLN A 311 -4.42 -11.23 18.25
C GLN A 311 -3.20 -11.06 17.34
N LEU A 312 -3.13 -9.97 16.60
CA LEU A 312 -2.01 -9.71 15.70
C LEU A 312 -0.71 -9.47 16.46
N LYS A 313 -0.75 -8.69 17.55
CA LYS A 313 0.41 -8.48 18.43
C LYS A 313 0.92 -9.80 18.98
N ARG A 314 0.04 -10.61 19.57
CA ARG A 314 0.41 -11.93 20.11
C ARG A 314 1.05 -12.79 19.03
N ARG A 315 0.42 -12.89 17.85
CA ARG A 315 0.95 -13.69 16.76
C ARG A 315 2.31 -13.18 16.26
N ALA A 316 2.48 -11.89 16.13
CA ALA A 316 3.75 -11.26 15.78
C ALA A 316 4.87 -11.60 16.76
N LEU A 317 4.57 -11.52 18.06
CA LEU A 317 5.52 -11.85 19.12
C LEU A 317 5.85 -13.35 19.17
N GLU A 318 4.89 -14.23 18.91
CA GLU A 318 5.11 -15.68 18.77
C GLU A 318 6.09 -16.00 17.63
N ILE A 319 5.87 -15.37 16.46
CA ILE A 319 6.75 -15.51 15.30
C ILE A 319 8.15 -14.98 15.64
N ALA A 320 8.26 -13.78 16.21
CA ALA A 320 9.53 -13.19 16.60
C ALA A 320 10.29 -14.08 17.60
N ALA A 321 9.62 -14.58 18.63
CA ALA A 321 10.23 -15.49 19.60
C ALA A 321 10.71 -16.80 18.96
N ALA A 322 9.99 -17.32 17.96
CA ALA A 322 10.42 -18.49 17.21
C ALA A 322 11.69 -18.21 16.38
N ILE A 323 11.77 -17.04 15.75
CA ILE A 323 12.95 -16.54 15.02
C ILE A 323 14.15 -16.43 15.97
N ASP A 324 14.00 -15.78 17.11
CA ASP A 324 15.08 -15.56 18.08
C ASP A 324 15.63 -16.88 18.62
N ARG A 325 14.75 -17.84 18.93
CA ARG A 325 15.17 -19.20 19.33
C ARG A 325 15.94 -19.92 18.21
N ALA A 326 15.54 -19.73 16.96
CA ALA A 326 16.22 -20.30 15.81
C ALA A 326 17.63 -19.69 15.64
N VAL A 327 17.72 -18.37 15.69
CA VAL A 327 19.01 -17.63 15.59
C VAL A 327 19.95 -18.05 16.73
N ALA A 328 19.45 -18.16 17.96
CA ALA A 328 20.24 -18.59 19.10
C ALA A 328 20.81 -20.02 18.93
N ARG A 329 19.98 -20.95 18.43
CA ARG A 329 20.44 -22.32 18.11
C ARG A 329 21.54 -22.33 17.04
N GLU A 330 21.40 -21.51 15.99
CA GLU A 330 22.41 -21.35 14.97
C GLU A 330 23.74 -20.82 15.52
N ALA A 331 23.66 -19.93 16.52
CA ALA A 331 24.83 -19.40 17.21
C ALA A 331 25.43 -20.35 18.25
N GLY A 332 24.87 -21.56 18.43
CA GLY A 332 25.33 -22.54 19.42
C GLY A 332 24.95 -22.19 20.87
N VAL A 333 23.99 -21.30 21.08
CA VAL A 333 23.49 -20.92 22.41
C VAL A 333 22.47 -21.95 22.89
N THR A 334 22.90 -22.84 23.79
CA THR A 334 22.07 -23.97 24.27
C THR A 334 20.98 -23.55 25.27
N ASN A 335 21.08 -22.37 25.89
CA ASN A 335 20.14 -21.85 26.88
C ASN A 335 19.46 -20.54 26.40
N ALA A 336 19.04 -20.47 25.14
CA ALA A 336 18.11 -19.40 24.74
C ALA A 336 16.83 -19.55 25.59
N GLY A 337 16.53 -18.54 26.42
CA GLY A 337 15.37 -18.56 27.33
C GLY A 337 14.09 -18.92 26.60
N ALA A 338 13.14 -19.53 27.32
CA ALA A 338 11.86 -19.99 26.75
C ALA A 338 11.09 -18.86 26.04
N ASN A 339 11.25 -17.62 26.50
CA ASN A 339 10.64 -16.43 25.92
C ASN A 339 11.70 -15.32 25.78
N PRO A 340 12.39 -15.22 24.63
CA PRO A 340 13.31 -14.13 24.39
C PRO A 340 12.57 -12.78 24.40
N THR A 341 13.23 -11.73 24.92
CA THR A 341 12.69 -10.36 24.88
C THR A 341 12.68 -9.86 23.43
N PRO A 342 11.54 -9.42 22.90
CA PRO A 342 11.46 -8.94 21.53
C PRO A 342 12.39 -7.74 21.28
N GLY A 343 13.09 -7.74 20.16
CA GLY A 343 13.95 -6.63 19.77
C GLY A 343 13.16 -5.34 19.46
N PRO A 344 13.83 -4.16 19.51
CA PRO A 344 13.18 -2.85 19.29
C PRO A 344 12.42 -2.76 17.97
N ALA A 345 12.92 -3.33 16.88
CA ALA A 345 12.24 -3.33 15.57
C ALA A 345 10.90 -4.08 15.61
N VAL A 346 10.82 -5.19 16.34
CA VAL A 346 9.58 -5.96 16.49
C VAL A 346 8.58 -5.17 17.33
N LEU A 347 9.02 -4.54 18.42
CA LEU A 347 8.15 -3.72 19.28
C LEU A 347 7.59 -2.51 18.51
N ASP A 348 8.40 -1.81 17.73
CA ASP A 348 7.97 -0.72 16.86
C ASP A 348 6.95 -1.20 15.82
N TRP A 349 7.21 -2.33 15.17
CA TRP A 349 6.29 -2.88 14.17
C TRP A 349 4.95 -3.29 14.80
N VAL A 350 4.96 -3.88 15.98
CA VAL A 350 3.76 -4.23 16.76
C VAL A 350 2.98 -2.98 17.19
N GLN A 351 3.67 -1.89 17.55
CA GLN A 351 3.04 -0.61 17.85
C GLN A 351 2.32 -0.05 16.62
N ARG A 352 2.96 -0.08 15.44
CA ARG A 352 2.36 0.37 14.17
C ARG A 352 1.10 -0.42 13.78
N ILE A 353 1.01 -1.71 14.09
CA ILE A 353 -0.24 -2.48 13.93
C ILE A 353 -1.37 -1.82 14.74
N THR A 354 -1.12 -1.49 16.00
CA THR A 354 -2.14 -0.87 16.86
C THR A 354 -2.60 0.47 16.33
N GLU A 355 -1.66 1.32 15.98
CA GLU A 355 -1.93 2.65 15.44
C GLU A 355 -2.70 2.57 14.11
N ARG A 356 -2.29 1.65 13.23
CA ARG A 356 -2.99 1.44 11.95
C ARG A 356 -4.45 1.06 12.16
N LEU A 357 -4.73 0.10 13.02
CA LEU A 357 -6.08 -0.37 13.24
C LEU A 357 -6.95 0.69 13.95
N ALA A 358 -6.39 1.46 14.88
CA ALA A 358 -7.08 2.61 15.48
C ALA A 358 -7.41 3.69 14.43
N SER A 359 -6.47 3.98 13.53
CA SER A 359 -6.70 4.91 12.42
C SER A 359 -7.80 4.40 11.47
N ILE A 360 -7.82 3.11 11.15
CA ILE A 360 -8.90 2.50 10.34
C ILE A 360 -10.26 2.69 11.02
N ASP A 361 -10.39 2.41 12.31
CA ASP A 361 -11.65 2.55 13.06
C ASP A 361 -12.14 4.01 13.02
N GLN A 362 -11.24 4.96 13.23
CA GLN A 362 -11.57 6.40 13.16
C GLN A 362 -12.03 6.79 11.75
N GLN A 363 -11.36 6.31 10.71
CA GLN A 363 -11.73 6.62 9.33
C GLN A 363 -13.07 5.99 8.94
N LEU A 364 -13.32 4.74 9.33
CA LEU A 364 -14.60 4.06 9.05
C LEU A 364 -15.79 4.77 9.71
N ALA A 365 -15.60 5.34 10.91
CA ALA A 365 -16.59 6.16 11.56
C ALA A 365 -16.87 7.48 10.79
N GLY A 366 -15.84 8.05 10.16
CA GLY A 366 -15.95 9.30 9.39
C GLY A 366 -16.51 9.12 7.97
N ILE A 367 -16.30 7.98 7.35
CA ILE A 367 -16.69 7.72 5.93
C ILE A 367 -18.21 7.69 5.71
N THR A 368 -19.02 7.58 6.77
CA THR A 368 -20.49 7.69 6.66
C THR A 368 -20.94 9.03 6.05
N ASN A 369 -20.07 10.03 6.00
CA ASN A 369 -20.31 11.37 5.48
C ASN A 369 -19.72 11.58 4.08
N LEU A 370 -19.56 10.53 3.28
CA LEU A 370 -19.14 10.68 1.87
C LEU A 370 -20.18 11.51 1.11
N VAL A 371 -19.76 12.67 0.64
CA VAL A 371 -20.62 13.57 -0.13
C VAL A 371 -20.44 13.26 -1.62
N SER A 372 -21.48 12.68 -2.22
CA SER A 372 -21.55 12.52 -3.68
C SER A 372 -22.23 13.75 -4.27
N ILE A 373 -21.48 14.57 -4.99
CA ILE A 373 -21.96 15.78 -5.67
C ILE A 373 -21.98 15.51 -7.16
N ARG A 374 -23.14 15.68 -7.82
CA ARG A 374 -23.19 15.59 -9.29
C ARG A 374 -22.49 16.79 -9.92
N VAL A 375 -21.94 16.59 -11.12
CA VAL A 375 -21.35 17.70 -11.88
C VAL A 375 -22.38 18.84 -12.05
N GLY A 376 -21.96 20.05 -11.76
CA GLY A 376 -22.81 21.25 -11.78
C GLY A 376 -23.62 21.50 -10.50
N GLN A 377 -23.64 20.56 -9.54
CA GLN A 377 -24.29 20.78 -8.25
C GLN A 377 -23.36 21.43 -7.23
N SER A 378 -23.97 22.24 -6.37
CA SER A 378 -23.30 22.87 -5.22
C SER A 378 -23.78 22.26 -3.91
N PHE A 379 -22.88 22.17 -2.98
CA PHE A 379 -23.10 21.68 -1.62
C PHE A 379 -22.65 22.75 -0.61
N ALA A 380 -23.51 23.08 0.35
CA ALA A 380 -23.16 23.99 1.43
C ALA A 380 -22.24 23.30 2.45
N LEU A 381 -21.23 24.01 2.95
CA LEU A 381 -20.35 23.44 3.96
C LEU A 381 -21.10 23.18 5.26
N THR A 382 -20.98 21.96 5.77
CA THR A 382 -21.61 21.50 7.01
C THR A 382 -20.57 20.94 7.97
N GLY A 383 -20.97 20.69 9.23
CA GLY A 383 -20.08 20.05 10.21
C GLY A 383 -18.86 20.89 10.57
N LEU A 384 -19.01 22.21 10.54
CA LEU A 384 -17.92 23.13 10.85
C LEU A 384 -17.50 23.01 12.31
N THR A 385 -16.21 22.81 12.51
CA THR A 385 -15.52 22.85 13.79
C THR A 385 -14.51 24.01 13.78
N HIS A 386 -13.93 24.34 14.91
CA HIS A 386 -12.90 25.37 14.97
C HIS A 386 -11.63 24.88 15.65
N ARG A 387 -10.51 25.48 15.27
CA ARG A 387 -9.20 25.14 15.82
C ARG A 387 -8.31 26.37 15.94
N ALA A 388 -7.76 26.58 17.13
CA ALA A 388 -6.64 27.48 17.32
C ALA A 388 -5.37 26.85 16.75
N MET A 389 -4.65 27.60 15.93
CA MET A 389 -3.36 27.16 15.36
C MET A 389 -2.19 27.79 16.14
N SER A 390 -2.36 29.02 16.59
CA SER A 390 -1.45 29.70 17.52
C SER A 390 -2.21 30.72 18.38
N GLY A 391 -1.70 31.01 19.57
CA GLY A 391 -2.35 31.95 20.49
C GLY A 391 -3.74 31.49 20.94
N ALA A 392 -4.58 32.45 21.30
CA ALA A 392 -5.94 32.21 21.79
C ALA A 392 -6.97 32.97 20.93
N PRO A 393 -7.27 32.53 19.71
CA PRO A 393 -8.32 33.13 18.88
C PRO A 393 -9.71 32.89 19.48
N VAL A 394 -10.62 33.84 19.31
CA VAL A 394 -12.00 33.71 19.73
C VAL A 394 -12.89 33.42 18.53
N PHE A 395 -13.62 32.31 18.61
CA PHE A 395 -14.52 31.83 17.56
C PHE A 395 -15.98 32.07 17.98
N GLN A 396 -16.79 32.57 17.05
CA GLN A 396 -18.23 32.69 17.25
C GLN A 396 -18.96 32.25 15.97
N GLN A 397 -20.01 31.48 16.12
CA GLN A 397 -20.88 31.03 15.04
C GLN A 397 -22.30 31.46 15.30
N SER A 398 -22.93 32.06 14.28
CA SER A 398 -24.37 32.30 14.23
C SER A 398 -24.98 31.57 13.04
N THR A 399 -26.29 31.71 12.83
CA THR A 399 -27.00 31.08 11.72
C THR A 399 -26.39 31.40 10.34
N ASN A 400 -25.87 32.62 10.17
CA ASN A 400 -25.39 33.09 8.87
C ASN A 400 -23.93 33.54 8.88
N LEU A 401 -23.25 33.44 10.00
CA LEU A 401 -21.92 34.04 10.13
C LEU A 401 -20.98 33.18 10.96
N LEU A 402 -19.76 33.03 10.45
CA LEU A 402 -18.61 32.55 11.20
C LEU A 402 -17.68 33.73 11.47
N SER A 403 -17.38 34.02 12.73
CA SER A 403 -16.39 35.05 13.07
C SER A 403 -15.17 34.46 13.73
N LEU A 404 -14.07 35.16 13.55
CA LEU A 404 -12.76 34.82 14.10
C LEU A 404 -12.06 36.10 14.50
N ARG A 405 -11.89 36.30 15.82
CA ARG A 405 -11.18 37.46 16.39
C ARG A 405 -9.86 37.03 16.99
N MET A 406 -8.79 37.72 16.63
CA MET A 406 -7.44 37.35 16.98
C MET A 406 -6.68 38.53 17.58
N ALA A 407 -5.86 38.23 18.58
CA ALA A 407 -4.81 39.11 19.08
C ALA A 407 -3.54 38.99 18.24
N THR A 408 -2.53 39.79 18.56
CA THR A 408 -1.19 39.68 17.95
C THR A 408 -0.64 38.25 18.11
N ASN A 409 -0.07 37.70 17.05
CA ASN A 409 0.49 36.34 17.01
C ASN A 409 -0.53 35.20 17.18
N ALA A 410 -1.83 35.48 17.10
CA ALA A 410 -2.86 34.45 17.09
C ALA A 410 -3.24 34.06 15.65
N SER A 411 -3.59 32.80 15.46
CA SER A 411 -4.15 32.28 14.22
C SER A 411 -5.12 31.14 14.50
N GLY A 412 -6.10 30.97 13.61
CA GLY A 412 -7.07 29.89 13.73
C GLY A 412 -7.88 29.69 12.46
N ALA A 413 -8.67 28.63 12.45
CA ALA A 413 -9.55 28.33 11.33
C ALA A 413 -10.86 27.69 11.77
N TRP A 414 -11.92 27.97 11.03
CA TRP A 414 -13.11 27.13 10.93
C TRP A 414 -12.82 26.03 9.92
N ILE A 415 -13.12 24.78 10.24
CA ILE A 415 -12.74 23.59 9.47
C ILE A 415 -13.98 22.76 9.17
N SER A 416 -14.22 22.47 7.90
CA SER A 416 -15.18 21.47 7.43
C SER A 416 -14.43 20.29 6.83
N GLY A 417 -14.49 19.14 7.50
CA GLY A 417 -13.90 17.89 6.99
C GLY A 417 -14.91 17.18 6.11
N GLN A 418 -14.54 16.89 4.86
CA GLN A 418 -15.42 16.25 3.88
C GLN A 418 -14.72 15.06 3.23
N TRP A 419 -15.50 14.03 2.88
CA TRP A 419 -15.06 12.99 1.96
C TRP A 419 -15.63 13.29 0.58
N LEU A 420 -14.74 13.48 -0.41
CA LEU A 420 -15.11 13.85 -1.78
C LEU A 420 -14.64 12.79 -2.77
N GLU A 421 -15.46 12.54 -3.77
CA GLU A 421 -15.10 11.71 -4.93
C GLU A 421 -14.07 12.45 -5.82
N HIS A 422 -13.41 11.69 -6.72
CA HIS A 422 -12.56 12.30 -7.74
C HIS A 422 -13.35 13.34 -8.54
N GLY A 423 -12.69 14.40 -8.96
CA GLY A 423 -13.34 15.48 -9.70
C GLY A 423 -12.67 16.82 -9.49
N ARG A 424 -13.03 17.78 -10.34
CA ARG A 424 -12.64 19.17 -10.17
C ARG A 424 -13.71 19.92 -9.41
N TYR A 425 -13.33 20.61 -8.35
CA TYR A 425 -14.22 21.31 -7.45
C TYR A 425 -13.86 22.78 -7.36
N ARG A 426 -14.87 23.63 -7.14
CA ARG A 426 -14.71 25.05 -6.81
C ARG A 426 -15.29 25.31 -5.45
N LEU A 427 -14.46 25.78 -4.52
CA LEU A 427 -14.89 26.41 -3.27
C LEU A 427 -15.12 27.90 -3.52
N GLN A 428 -16.23 28.43 -3.07
CA GLN A 428 -16.54 29.85 -3.13
C GLN A 428 -17.26 30.32 -1.87
N GLY A 429 -17.14 31.61 -1.55
CA GLY A 429 -17.82 32.26 -0.43
C GLY A 429 -17.38 33.71 -0.24
N ARG A 430 -18.12 34.41 0.60
CA ARG A 430 -17.80 35.81 0.92
C ARG A 430 -17.10 35.92 2.26
N VAL A 431 -16.10 36.79 2.30
CA VAL A 431 -15.31 37.09 3.50
C VAL A 431 -15.07 38.59 3.60
N ARG A 432 -14.98 39.11 4.82
CA ARG A 432 -14.59 40.49 5.07
C ARG A 432 -13.75 40.63 6.33
N ARG A 433 -12.90 41.65 6.34
CA ARG A 433 -12.27 42.14 7.56
C ARG A 433 -13.23 43.07 8.29
N VAL A 434 -13.25 43.00 9.62
CA VAL A 434 -14.02 43.91 10.45
C VAL A 434 -13.06 44.95 11.01
N ALA A 435 -13.26 46.22 10.67
CA ALA A 435 -12.40 47.28 11.16
C ALA A 435 -12.74 47.58 12.64
N SER A 436 -11.78 47.31 13.52
CA SER A 436 -11.73 48.00 14.82
C SER A 436 -10.91 49.29 14.73
N ASP A 437 -9.93 49.32 13.82
CA ASP A 437 -9.13 50.47 13.41
C ASP A 437 -8.48 50.14 12.07
N PRO A 438 -8.75 50.90 10.97
CA PRO A 438 -8.17 50.62 9.65
C PRO A 438 -6.64 50.69 9.62
N ALA A 439 -6.00 51.43 10.54
CA ALA A 439 -4.56 51.57 10.62
C ALA A 439 -3.85 50.36 11.27
N THR A 440 -4.59 49.54 12.04
CA THR A 440 -4.03 48.45 12.83
C THR A 440 -4.47 47.04 12.39
N SER A 441 -5.47 46.93 11.51
CA SER A 441 -5.96 45.61 11.05
C SER A 441 -5.04 45.02 9.99
N GLN A 442 -4.04 44.24 10.44
CA GLN A 442 -3.13 43.47 9.56
C GLN A 442 -3.56 41.99 9.42
N VAL A 443 -4.84 41.70 9.61
CA VAL A 443 -5.32 40.33 9.58
C VAL A 443 -5.22 39.74 8.16
N ALA A 444 -4.45 38.71 8.00
CA ALA A 444 -4.44 37.85 6.81
C ALA A 444 -5.54 36.78 6.96
N CYS A 445 -6.37 36.62 5.95
CA CYS A 445 -7.45 35.63 5.96
C CYS A 445 -7.72 35.10 4.55
N GLY A 446 -8.40 33.95 4.48
CA GLY A 446 -8.73 33.33 3.20
C GLY A 446 -9.31 31.93 3.34
N PHE A 447 -9.43 31.29 2.19
CA PHE A 447 -9.79 29.88 2.12
C PHE A 447 -8.56 29.02 1.87
N ARG A 448 -8.48 27.90 2.58
CA ARG A 448 -7.48 26.87 2.30
C ARG A 448 -8.18 25.53 2.14
N ILE A 449 -7.77 24.77 1.13
CA ILE A 449 -8.18 23.39 0.95
C ILE A 449 -6.95 22.51 1.11
N ARG A 450 -7.11 21.42 1.84
CA ARG A 450 -6.08 20.44 2.12
C ARG A 450 -6.61 19.04 1.78
N ALA A 451 -6.02 18.36 0.83
CA ALA A 451 -6.42 17.03 0.39
C ALA A 451 -5.21 16.15 0.03
N PRO A 452 -5.08 14.95 0.59
CA PRO A 452 -5.84 14.46 1.74
C PRO A 452 -5.53 15.27 3.00
N ARG A 453 -6.32 15.10 4.05
CA ARG A 453 -6.03 15.70 5.36
C ARG A 453 -4.60 15.44 5.74
N LYS A 454 -3.90 16.46 6.23
CA LYS A 454 -2.50 16.32 6.64
C LYS A 454 -2.40 15.19 7.67
N ARG A 455 -1.80 14.12 7.26
CA ARG A 455 -1.38 13.01 8.12
C ARG A 455 0.11 13.16 8.30
N SER A 456 0.64 12.75 9.43
CA SER A 456 2.07 12.68 9.63
C SER A 456 2.64 11.63 8.66
N LEU A 457 2.91 12.06 7.46
CA LEU A 457 3.71 11.26 6.55
C LEU A 457 5.09 11.21 7.19
N GLY A 458 5.43 10.06 7.73
CA GLY A 458 6.81 9.75 8.05
C GLY A 458 7.65 10.11 6.82
N VAL A 459 8.86 10.56 7.05
CA VAL A 459 9.79 11.00 5.99
C VAL A 459 9.67 10.02 4.81
N ASP A 460 9.23 10.53 3.68
CA ASP A 460 9.11 9.76 2.46
C ASP A 460 10.53 9.50 1.95
N TRP A 461 11.05 8.37 2.34
CA TRP A 461 12.26 7.82 1.79
C TRP A 461 11.96 7.36 0.37
N GLY A 462 12.20 8.26 -0.60
CA GLY A 462 12.36 7.80 -1.95
C GLY A 462 13.44 6.72 -1.94
N TRP A 463 13.16 5.59 -2.58
CA TRP A 463 14.07 4.45 -2.73
C TRP A 463 15.47 4.79 -3.27
N ASP A 464 15.62 6.01 -3.83
CA ASP A 464 16.85 6.55 -4.41
C ASP A 464 17.58 7.53 -3.48
N GLY A 465 17.11 7.72 -2.24
CA GLY A 465 17.68 8.69 -1.29
C GLY A 465 17.47 10.16 -1.69
N ARG A 466 16.71 10.45 -2.74
CA ARG A 466 16.41 11.83 -3.15
C ARG A 466 15.16 12.31 -2.45
N ARG A 467 15.22 13.53 -1.94
CA ARG A 467 14.08 14.25 -1.38
C ARG A 467 13.01 14.34 -2.47
N ARG A 468 11.92 13.61 -2.32
CA ARG A 468 10.82 13.74 -3.26
C ARG A 468 10.08 15.03 -3.01
N VAL A 469 9.46 15.52 -4.07
CA VAL A 469 8.58 16.67 -4.27
C VAL A 469 8.02 17.28 -2.99
N ALA A 470 8.03 18.60 -2.90
CA ALA A 470 7.51 19.37 -1.78
C ALA A 470 6.14 18.87 -1.32
N GLU A 471 5.88 18.85 -0.01
CA GLU A 471 4.59 18.44 0.60
C GLU A 471 3.38 19.05 -0.14
N ASP A 472 3.54 20.26 -0.65
CA ASP A 472 2.50 21.04 -1.32
C ASP A 472 2.07 20.47 -2.68
N GLU A 473 2.94 19.78 -3.40
CA GLU A 473 2.62 19.20 -4.72
C GLU A 473 1.94 17.82 -4.60
N ARG A 474 2.12 17.11 -3.48
CA ARG A 474 1.45 15.82 -3.20
C ARG A 474 0.05 16.00 -2.63
N PHE A 475 -0.19 17.09 -1.93
CA PHE A 475 -1.42 17.34 -1.20
C PHE A 475 -2.14 18.50 -1.84
N ASN A 476 -2.58 18.53 -2.99
CA ASN A 476 -3.44 19.59 -3.53
C ASN A 476 -3.76 20.70 -2.50
N LEU A 477 -2.73 21.41 -2.04
CA LEU A 477 -2.87 22.53 -1.13
C LEU A 477 -3.21 23.76 -1.95
N VAL A 478 -4.45 24.21 -1.82
CA VAL A 478 -4.89 25.44 -2.46
C VAL A 478 -5.15 26.48 -1.38
N TYR A 479 -4.53 27.63 -1.51
CA TYR A 479 -4.77 28.78 -0.63
C TYR A 479 -5.19 29.99 -1.45
N GLN A 480 -6.36 30.55 -1.13
CA GLN A 480 -6.88 31.77 -1.73
C GLN A 480 -7.00 32.84 -0.65
N PRO A 481 -6.04 33.78 -0.57
CA PRO A 481 -6.08 34.87 0.39
C PRO A 481 -7.08 35.95 -0.03
N LEU A 482 -7.65 36.63 0.96
CA LEU A 482 -8.35 37.88 0.76
C LEU A 482 -7.33 38.98 0.40
N PRO A 483 -7.43 39.65 -0.76
CA PRO A 483 -6.52 40.71 -1.14
C PRO A 483 -6.45 41.82 -0.11
N SER A 484 -5.29 42.42 0.09
CA SER A 484 -5.12 43.58 1.02
C SER A 484 -5.99 44.75 0.63
N ALA A 485 -6.18 44.99 -0.66
CA ALA A 485 -7.03 46.07 -1.20
C ALA A 485 -8.54 45.86 -0.98
N ALA A 486 -9.00 44.67 -0.53
CA ALA A 486 -10.42 44.40 -0.33
C ALA A 486 -11.06 45.23 0.82
N GLY A 487 -10.25 45.88 1.67
CA GLY A 487 -10.72 46.69 2.77
C GLY A 487 -11.68 45.95 3.72
N THR A 488 -12.76 46.60 4.14
CA THR A 488 -13.79 46.04 5.04
C THR A 488 -15.06 45.59 4.33
N ASN A 489 -15.09 45.62 3.01
CA ASN A 489 -16.25 45.18 2.25
C ASN A 489 -16.30 43.65 2.13
N TRP A 490 -17.54 43.13 2.00
CA TRP A 490 -17.72 41.73 1.62
C TRP A 490 -17.10 41.47 0.26
N THR A 491 -16.15 40.57 0.20
CA THR A 491 -15.45 40.17 -1.01
C THR A 491 -15.70 38.69 -1.29
N GLU A 492 -16.09 38.36 -2.50
CA GLU A 492 -16.20 36.97 -2.95
C GLU A 492 -14.80 36.41 -3.25
N LEU A 493 -14.52 35.28 -2.66
CA LEU A 493 -13.33 34.47 -2.94
C LEU A 493 -13.74 33.14 -3.52
N GLY A 494 -12.89 32.59 -4.40
CA GLY A 494 -13.06 31.24 -4.94
C GLY A 494 -11.74 30.62 -5.29
N CYS A 495 -11.60 29.31 -5.00
CA CYS A 495 -10.45 28.52 -5.41
C CYS A 495 -10.91 27.16 -5.96
N GLU A 496 -10.09 26.58 -6.83
CA GLU A 496 -10.38 25.29 -7.44
C GLU A 496 -9.44 24.22 -6.93
N LEU A 497 -9.96 23.01 -6.83
CA LEU A 497 -9.26 21.81 -6.39
C LEU A 497 -9.49 20.70 -7.41
N ASP A 498 -8.41 20.05 -7.84
CA ASP A 498 -8.44 18.87 -8.70
C ASP A 498 -8.13 17.62 -7.87
N LEU A 499 -9.15 16.80 -7.58
CA LEU A 499 -9.01 15.54 -6.87
C LEU A 499 -8.84 14.39 -7.86
N ARG A 500 -7.62 13.89 -7.97
CA ARG A 500 -7.27 12.77 -8.86
C ARG A 500 -7.47 11.40 -8.20
N GLN A 501 -7.54 11.37 -6.88
CA GLN A 501 -7.81 10.13 -6.13
C GLN A 501 -9.28 9.73 -6.23
N PRO A 502 -9.63 8.43 -6.25
CA PRO A 502 -11.02 7.97 -6.33
C PRO A 502 -11.91 8.58 -5.27
N VAL A 503 -11.37 8.71 -4.07
CA VAL A 503 -11.95 9.42 -2.92
C VAL A 503 -10.82 10.02 -2.09
N ALA A 504 -11.02 11.24 -1.64
CA ALA A 504 -10.11 11.90 -0.72
C ALA A 504 -10.85 12.48 0.48
N ASP A 505 -10.24 12.43 1.65
CA ASP A 505 -10.67 13.21 2.78
C ASP A 505 -10.05 14.62 2.66
N VAL A 506 -10.90 15.62 2.72
CA VAL A 506 -10.56 17.01 2.43
C VAL A 506 -10.89 17.87 3.63
N ASP A 507 -9.93 18.68 4.08
CA ASP A 507 -10.18 19.78 5.01
C ASP A 507 -10.36 21.07 4.22
N ILE A 508 -11.52 21.72 4.42
CA ILE A 508 -11.80 23.05 3.93
C ILE A 508 -11.71 24.00 5.11
N LEU A 509 -10.79 24.96 5.04
CA LEU A 509 -10.48 25.89 6.11
C LEU A 509 -10.88 27.31 5.71
N CYS A 510 -11.64 27.97 6.61
CA CYS A 510 -11.80 29.43 6.62
C CYS A 510 -10.82 29.95 7.69
N GLU A 511 -9.64 30.39 7.26
CA GLU A 511 -8.53 30.67 8.17
C GLU A 511 -8.22 32.16 8.29
N ALA A 512 -7.62 32.53 9.41
CA ALA A 512 -7.11 33.85 9.61
C ALA A 512 -5.94 33.89 10.59
N SER A 513 -5.06 34.88 10.44
CA SER A 513 -3.87 35.12 11.26
C SER A 513 -3.56 36.59 11.40
N GLY A 514 -2.94 36.96 12.54
CA GLY A 514 -2.59 38.34 12.87
C GLY A 514 -3.75 39.12 13.55
N PRO A 515 -3.47 40.31 14.10
CA PRO A 515 -4.44 41.04 14.92
C PRO A 515 -5.62 41.54 14.10
N GLY A 516 -6.83 41.31 14.60
CA GLY A 516 -8.08 41.79 13.99
C GLY A 516 -9.22 40.77 14.05
N GLU A 517 -10.30 41.09 13.36
CA GLU A 517 -11.49 40.26 13.27
C GLU A 517 -11.88 40.01 11.81
N VAL A 518 -12.29 38.79 11.50
CA VAL A 518 -12.71 38.35 10.16
C VAL A 518 -14.06 37.67 10.24
N TRP A 519 -14.90 37.95 9.28
CA TRP A 519 -16.21 37.35 9.14
C TRP A 519 -16.31 36.59 7.82
N PHE A 520 -16.84 35.35 7.87
CA PHE A 520 -17.19 34.52 6.72
C PHE A 520 -18.71 34.37 6.66
N ASP A 521 -19.27 34.62 5.49
CA ASP A 521 -20.70 34.52 5.24
C ASP A 521 -21.10 33.07 4.96
N LEU A 522 -21.58 32.38 6.00
CA LEU A 522 -21.86 30.96 6.01
C LEU A 522 -22.79 30.49 4.88
N PRO A 523 -23.91 31.15 4.55
CA PRO A 523 -24.76 30.77 3.43
C PRO A 523 -24.10 30.80 2.07
N THR A 524 -23.01 31.55 1.90
CA THR A 524 -22.28 31.65 0.64
C THR A 524 -21.15 30.62 0.51
N LEU A 525 -20.79 29.95 1.61
CA LEU A 525 -19.75 28.92 1.59
C LEU A 525 -20.27 27.66 0.90
N LYS A 526 -19.85 27.46 -0.34
CA LYS A 526 -20.30 26.36 -1.20
C LYS A 526 -19.15 25.68 -1.89
N LEU A 527 -19.26 24.37 -2.00
CA LEU A 527 -18.40 23.55 -2.83
C LEU A 527 -19.21 23.05 -4.05
N THR A 528 -18.73 23.35 -5.25
CA THR A 528 -19.37 22.98 -6.51
C THR A 528 -18.48 21.98 -7.26
N ARG A 529 -19.03 20.86 -7.71
CA ARG A 529 -18.30 19.94 -8.60
C ARG A 529 -18.40 20.45 -10.04
N LEU A 530 -17.27 20.75 -10.67
CA LEU A 530 -17.20 21.35 -12.01
C LEU A 530 -17.15 20.30 -13.12
N THR A 531 -16.30 19.32 -12.97
CA THR A 531 -16.08 18.27 -13.97
C THR A 531 -15.78 16.93 -13.29
N ASP A 532 -15.86 15.88 -14.07
CA ASP A 532 -15.42 14.53 -13.74
C ASP A 532 -14.25 14.17 -14.68
N PRO A 533 -13.02 14.60 -14.36
CA PRO A 533 -11.87 14.25 -15.19
C PRO A 533 -11.65 12.74 -15.08
N GLY A 534 -11.65 12.05 -16.22
CA GLY A 534 -11.15 10.69 -16.29
C GLY A 534 -9.67 10.66 -15.86
N ARG A 535 -9.18 9.50 -15.46
CA ARG A 535 -7.74 9.27 -15.31
C ARG A 535 -7.14 9.23 -16.74
N GLU A 536 -6.28 10.19 -17.05
CA GLU A 536 -5.48 10.19 -18.29
C GLU A 536 -4.46 9.04 -18.28
#